data_8523011b231315314ef759c0c914b69e
#
_entry.id   8523011b231315314ef759c0c914b69e
#
_cell.length_a   1.000
_cell.length_b   1.000
_cell.length_c   1.000
_cell.angle_alpha   90.00
_cell.angle_beta   90.00
_cell.angle_gamma   90.00
#
_symmetry.space_group_name_H-M   'P 1'
#
loop_
_entity.id
_entity.type
_entity.pdbx_description
1 polymer ?
#
loop_
_entity_poly.entity_id
_entity_poly.type
_entity_poly.pdbx_seq_one_letter_code
_entity_poly.pdbx_strand_id
1 'polypeptide(L)'
;MENKLPSVYQDVIALSRYARYLEKENRRETWEETVDRMVNYLQSKNKGLDKEFKEIRKAVLNLEIMPSMRLMMSAGDACERDNIAAYNCSYLAMNNKRAFSECLYILMNGTGVGFSCERQEISKLPELPKDFSDTTDTIVVGDSKLGWAKSFKKLLSSLWEGDIPTIDYTNVRPAGARLKTFGGRASGPEPLKRLFDFVIESFKIAKGRKLNSLEVHDIVCMIGEIVVVGGVRRSALISLSNLTDKRMREAKMGAWYNDYAYRGLANNSVAYTEKPDMEVFMEEWLSLVKSKSGERGIFNRVASQAQAIKQGREPNLNYGTNPCSEIILRDKQFCNLTEVVVRASDTQESLKNKIRLATILGTLQSNLTKFQFLSAEWVKNTKEERLLGVSLTGIMDSKITSSPDPKFLEELRDEANKVNKKYSKILGIEESKSITCVKPSGTVSQLVDSASGIHSRHSPYYIRTVRMDKKDSIYQFLKDKGVKVEDEAFRPDSTAVFSFPIKSPAKAITRDDRTALEELENWLIYQRHFCNHKPSVTINVRDHEWLEVGAWVYKYFDEISGISFLPHSDHTYVQAPYTECTKEEYLNLLVETPSSIDWTEFREETDNTEGSQTLACT
;
A
#
# COMPACT_ATOMS: atom_id res chain seq x y z
N MET A 1 -7.47 -29.10 16.64
CA MET A 1 -6.68 -29.07 15.40
C MET A 1 -5.84 -27.78 15.48
N GLU A 2 -4.54 -27.92 15.60
CA GLU A 2 -3.65 -26.77 15.52
C GLU A 2 -3.86 -26.10 14.14
N ASN A 3 -4.26 -24.84 14.13
CA ASN A 3 -4.38 -24.04 12.91
C ASN A 3 -2.97 -23.75 12.38
N LYS A 4 -2.41 -24.66 11.62
CA LYS A 4 -1.10 -24.49 10.99
C LYS A 4 -1.26 -23.68 9.72
N LEU A 5 -0.40 -22.67 9.57
CA LEU A 5 -0.25 -21.96 8.29
C LEU A 5 0.28 -22.94 7.21
N PRO A 6 0.09 -22.63 5.90
CA PRO A 6 0.39 -23.58 4.82
C PRO A 6 1.82 -24.13 4.79
N SER A 7 2.82 -23.32 5.13
CA SER A 7 4.23 -23.72 5.18
C SER A 7 5.05 -22.84 6.11
N VAL A 8 6.30 -23.19 6.33
CA VAL A 8 7.28 -22.38 7.08
C VAL A 8 7.42 -20.97 6.49
N TYR A 9 7.27 -20.82 5.17
CA TYR A 9 7.27 -19.50 4.55
C TYR A 9 6.13 -18.60 5.08
N GLN A 10 4.91 -19.12 5.16
CA GLN A 10 3.77 -18.39 5.68
C GLN A 10 3.90 -18.11 7.19
N ASP A 11 4.49 -19.02 7.95
CA ASP A 11 4.83 -18.78 9.36
C ASP A 11 5.77 -17.58 9.50
N VAL A 12 6.85 -17.52 8.69
CA VAL A 12 7.79 -16.40 8.67
C VAL A 12 7.08 -15.09 8.34
N ILE A 13 6.19 -15.10 7.35
CA ILE A 13 5.41 -13.91 6.98
C ILE A 13 4.48 -13.47 8.12
N ALA A 14 3.80 -14.40 8.76
CA ALA A 14 2.92 -14.11 9.90
C ALA A 14 3.71 -13.48 11.06
N LEU A 15 4.81 -14.10 11.47
CA LEU A 15 5.62 -13.63 12.58
C LEU A 15 6.30 -12.29 12.29
N SER A 16 6.83 -12.11 11.08
CA SER A 16 7.59 -10.91 10.74
C SER A 16 6.72 -9.71 10.41
N ARG A 17 5.47 -9.91 9.95
CA ARG A 17 4.61 -8.84 9.40
C ARG A 17 3.36 -8.54 10.20
N TYR A 18 2.83 -9.51 10.93
CA TYR A 18 1.51 -9.40 11.57
C TYR A 18 1.57 -9.50 13.09
N ALA A 19 2.46 -10.33 13.62
CA ALA A 19 2.59 -10.59 15.04
C ALA A 19 3.12 -9.39 15.82
N ARG A 20 2.62 -9.22 17.05
CA ARG A 20 3.11 -8.28 18.04
C ARG A 20 4.04 -8.98 19.02
N TYR A 21 4.95 -8.23 19.60
CA TYR A 21 5.81 -8.71 20.66
C TYR A 21 5.08 -8.71 22.02
N LEU A 22 5.15 -9.84 22.71
CA LEU A 22 4.57 -10.07 24.03
C LEU A 22 5.68 -9.94 25.09
N GLU A 23 5.74 -8.79 25.77
CA GLU A 23 6.82 -8.47 26.74
C GLU A 23 6.98 -9.49 27.87
N LYS A 24 5.85 -9.99 28.40
CA LYS A 24 5.85 -10.92 29.54
C LYS A 24 6.35 -12.31 29.17
N GLU A 25 6.29 -12.65 27.89
CA GLU A 25 6.58 -13.98 27.37
C GLU A 25 7.88 -14.01 26.54
N ASN A 26 8.46 -12.84 26.25
CA ASN A 26 9.66 -12.67 25.42
C ASN A 26 9.55 -13.38 24.07
N ARG A 27 8.38 -13.27 23.42
CA ARG A 27 8.10 -13.84 22.10
C ARG A 27 7.13 -12.99 21.31
N ARG A 28 6.97 -13.31 20.06
CA ARG A 28 5.89 -12.75 19.23
C ARG A 28 4.59 -13.56 19.40
N GLU A 29 3.46 -12.92 19.04
CA GLU A 29 2.16 -13.59 18.96
C GLU A 29 2.21 -14.76 17.99
N THR A 30 1.45 -15.81 18.30
CA THR A 30 1.07 -16.84 17.33
C THR A 30 0.06 -16.27 16.31
N TRP A 31 -0.20 -17.01 15.22
CA TRP A 31 -1.22 -16.60 14.26
C TRP A 31 -2.61 -16.49 14.91
N GLU A 32 -2.97 -17.42 15.77
CA GLU A 32 -4.23 -17.39 16.48
C GLU A 32 -4.35 -16.18 17.42
N GLU A 33 -3.31 -15.88 18.20
CA GLU A 33 -3.28 -14.70 19.07
C GLU A 33 -3.36 -13.39 18.28
N THR A 34 -2.72 -13.32 17.11
CA THR A 34 -2.80 -12.18 16.20
C THR A 34 -4.23 -11.96 15.70
N VAL A 35 -4.92 -13.05 15.30
CA VAL A 35 -6.32 -13.00 14.87
C VAL A 35 -7.24 -12.60 16.02
N ASP A 36 -7.05 -13.19 17.19
CA ASP A 36 -7.85 -12.89 18.38
C ASP A 36 -7.71 -11.44 18.84
N ARG A 37 -6.51 -10.89 18.80
CA ARG A 37 -6.29 -9.45 19.10
C ARG A 37 -7.11 -8.55 18.16
N MET A 38 -7.10 -8.85 16.87
CA MET A 38 -7.85 -8.07 15.87
C MET A 38 -9.38 -8.21 16.08
N VAL A 39 -9.87 -9.43 16.24
CA VAL A 39 -11.30 -9.71 16.44
C VAL A 39 -11.80 -9.07 17.74
N ASN A 40 -11.10 -9.27 18.84
CA ASN A 40 -11.46 -8.68 20.14
C ASN A 40 -11.48 -7.15 20.11
N TYR A 41 -10.52 -6.54 19.40
CA TYR A 41 -10.50 -5.09 19.24
C TYR A 41 -11.75 -4.59 18.49
N LEU A 42 -12.06 -5.18 17.32
CA LEU A 42 -13.26 -4.78 16.56
C LEU A 42 -14.56 -5.07 17.33
N GLN A 43 -14.65 -6.20 18.03
CA GLN A 43 -15.80 -6.56 18.84
C GLN A 43 -16.03 -5.57 20.00
N SER A 44 -14.95 -5.05 20.59
CA SER A 44 -15.03 -4.00 21.62
C SER A 44 -15.65 -2.70 21.09
N LYS A 45 -15.53 -2.43 19.79
CA LYS A 45 -16.08 -1.24 19.12
C LYS A 45 -17.48 -1.45 18.51
N ASN A 46 -17.88 -2.71 18.29
CA ASN A 46 -19.11 -3.05 17.59
C ASN A 46 -19.84 -4.18 18.37
N LYS A 47 -20.69 -3.80 19.29
CA LYS A 47 -21.41 -4.74 20.17
C LYS A 47 -22.61 -5.41 19.48
N GLY A 48 -23.00 -6.59 19.96
CA GLY A 48 -24.23 -7.27 19.53
C GLY A 48 -24.08 -8.08 18.22
N LEU A 49 -22.86 -8.40 17.78
CA LEU A 49 -22.56 -9.14 16.56
C LEU A 49 -21.69 -10.38 16.84
N ASP A 50 -21.95 -11.07 17.97
CA ASP A 50 -21.10 -12.18 18.43
C ASP A 50 -21.05 -13.34 17.44
N LYS A 51 -22.16 -13.60 16.72
CA LYS A 51 -22.22 -14.64 15.69
C LYS A 51 -21.31 -14.29 14.52
N GLU A 52 -21.41 -13.08 14.02
CA GLU A 52 -20.58 -12.57 12.91
C GLU A 52 -19.10 -12.58 13.28
N PHE A 53 -18.74 -12.17 14.48
CA PHE A 53 -17.34 -12.22 14.93
C PHE A 53 -16.80 -13.66 15.04
N LYS A 54 -17.61 -14.64 15.44
CA LYS A 54 -17.20 -16.06 15.40
C LYS A 54 -16.96 -16.56 13.97
N GLU A 55 -17.84 -16.20 13.04
CA GLU A 55 -17.68 -16.56 11.62
C GLU A 55 -16.43 -15.88 11.00
N ILE A 56 -16.24 -14.59 11.25
CA ILE A 56 -15.06 -13.81 10.79
C ILE A 56 -13.77 -14.40 11.37
N ARG A 57 -13.72 -14.68 12.70
CA ARG A 57 -12.57 -15.30 13.33
C ARG A 57 -12.18 -16.60 12.64
N LYS A 58 -13.14 -17.48 12.43
CA LYS A 58 -12.92 -18.77 11.76
C LYS A 58 -12.40 -18.59 10.34
N ALA A 59 -13.00 -17.69 9.57
CA ALA A 59 -12.63 -17.45 8.18
C ALA A 59 -11.22 -16.83 8.05
N VAL A 60 -10.83 -15.94 8.97
CA VAL A 60 -9.47 -15.35 8.99
C VAL A 60 -8.44 -16.39 9.43
N LEU A 61 -8.73 -17.19 10.46
CA LEU A 61 -7.85 -18.28 10.89
C LEU A 61 -7.56 -19.28 9.76
N ASN A 62 -8.59 -19.59 8.96
CA ASN A 62 -8.51 -20.51 7.84
C ASN A 62 -7.99 -19.87 6.55
N LEU A 63 -7.60 -18.59 6.57
CA LEU A 63 -7.13 -17.85 5.40
C LEU A 63 -8.15 -17.80 4.24
N GLU A 64 -9.43 -17.76 4.57
CA GLU A 64 -10.54 -17.65 3.60
C GLU A 64 -10.84 -16.20 3.24
N ILE A 65 -10.72 -15.31 4.23
CA ILE A 65 -10.76 -13.86 4.09
C ILE A 65 -9.65 -13.25 4.91
N MET A 66 -9.22 -12.05 4.53
CA MET A 66 -8.23 -11.28 5.28
C MET A 66 -8.68 -9.84 5.48
N PRO A 67 -8.54 -9.29 6.70
CA PRO A 67 -8.52 -7.85 6.86
C PRO A 67 -7.24 -7.30 6.23
N SER A 68 -7.17 -5.99 6.11
CA SER A 68 -5.92 -5.38 5.70
C SER A 68 -4.79 -5.70 6.68
N MET A 69 -3.57 -5.81 6.17
CA MET A 69 -2.37 -5.93 6.99
C MET A 69 -2.32 -4.82 8.06
N ARG A 70 -2.75 -3.59 7.70
CA ARG A 70 -2.76 -2.45 8.64
C ARG A 70 -3.62 -2.70 9.86
N LEU A 71 -4.86 -3.17 9.68
CA LEU A 71 -5.73 -3.50 10.79
C LEU A 71 -5.15 -4.65 11.63
N MET A 72 -4.64 -5.70 10.98
CA MET A 72 -4.02 -6.83 11.69
C MET A 72 -2.86 -6.40 12.57
N MET A 73 -1.98 -5.51 12.06
CA MET A 73 -0.83 -5.03 12.83
C MET A 73 -1.21 -4.06 13.95
N SER A 74 -2.18 -3.17 13.70
CA SER A 74 -2.44 -1.99 14.54
C SER A 74 -3.60 -2.17 15.51
N ALA A 75 -4.44 -3.19 15.34
CA ALA A 75 -5.56 -3.46 16.25
C ALA A 75 -5.09 -3.54 17.71
N GLY A 76 -5.79 -2.86 18.60
CA GLY A 76 -5.40 -2.61 19.98
C GLY A 76 -4.92 -1.17 20.20
N ASP A 77 -3.87 -0.98 21.00
CA ASP A 77 -3.41 0.33 21.49
C ASP A 77 -3.10 1.35 20.38
N ALA A 78 -2.53 0.89 19.27
CA ALA A 78 -2.20 1.79 18.15
C ALA A 78 -3.46 2.37 17.50
N CYS A 79 -4.46 1.53 17.21
CA CYS A 79 -5.76 1.97 16.69
C CYS A 79 -6.56 2.77 17.72
N GLU A 80 -6.46 2.43 19.00
CA GLU A 80 -7.15 3.16 20.07
C GLU A 80 -6.65 4.60 20.18
N ARG A 81 -5.36 4.82 20.01
CA ARG A 81 -4.78 6.16 19.97
C ARG A 81 -5.22 6.94 18.76
N ASP A 82 -5.13 6.34 17.56
CA ASP A 82 -5.47 6.98 16.30
C ASP A 82 -5.93 5.95 15.27
N ASN A 83 -7.15 6.10 14.78
CA ASN A 83 -7.72 5.17 13.82
C ASN A 83 -7.09 5.24 12.43
N ILE A 84 -6.28 6.25 12.11
CA ILE A 84 -5.52 6.31 10.85
C ILE A 84 -4.70 5.03 10.68
N ALA A 85 -4.15 4.49 11.77
CA ALA A 85 -3.33 3.28 11.76
C ALA A 85 -4.03 2.04 11.17
N ALA A 86 -5.37 2.01 11.16
CA ALA A 86 -6.15 0.92 10.59
C ALA A 86 -6.37 1.05 9.07
N TYR A 87 -6.20 2.24 8.49
CA TYR A 87 -6.49 2.49 7.09
C TYR A 87 -5.29 2.24 6.19
N ASN A 88 -5.57 1.82 4.94
CA ASN A 88 -4.56 1.56 3.93
C ASN A 88 -4.40 2.70 2.93
N CYS A 89 -5.50 3.36 2.59
CA CYS A 89 -5.63 4.22 1.43
C CYS A 89 -6.08 5.61 1.84
N SER A 90 -5.39 6.61 1.30
CA SER A 90 -5.77 8.02 1.44
C SER A 90 -5.37 8.81 0.20
N TYR A 91 -5.99 9.96 0.03
CA TYR A 91 -5.66 10.92 -1.02
C TYR A 91 -5.71 12.35 -0.48
N LEU A 92 -4.80 13.19 -0.97
CA LEU A 92 -4.60 14.56 -0.51
C LEU A 92 -4.11 15.45 -1.64
N ALA A 93 -4.82 16.53 -1.94
CA ALA A 93 -4.33 17.56 -2.86
C ALA A 93 -3.36 18.50 -2.13
N MET A 94 -2.21 18.80 -2.76
CA MET A 94 -1.19 19.69 -2.18
C MET A 94 -1.55 21.16 -2.42
N ASN A 95 -2.67 21.60 -1.86
CA ASN A 95 -3.32 22.88 -2.15
C ASN A 95 -3.31 23.89 -1.00
N ASN A 96 -2.70 23.53 0.13
CA ASN A 96 -2.57 24.40 1.29
C ASN A 96 -1.36 24.03 2.14
N LYS A 97 -0.89 24.97 2.99
CA LYS A 97 0.30 24.77 3.84
C LYS A 97 0.22 23.53 4.74
N ARG A 98 -0.98 23.22 5.25
CA ARG A 98 -1.20 22.12 6.19
C ARG A 98 -1.07 20.74 5.54
N ALA A 99 -1.31 20.64 4.23
CA ALA A 99 -1.28 19.39 3.49
C ALA A 99 0.04 18.61 3.68
N PHE A 100 1.18 19.30 3.69
CA PHE A 100 2.49 18.67 3.90
C PHE A 100 2.61 17.99 5.28
N SER A 101 2.18 18.67 6.33
CA SER A 101 2.23 18.13 7.70
C SER A 101 1.18 17.03 7.92
N GLU A 102 0.03 17.11 7.28
CA GLU A 102 -0.98 16.03 7.28
C GLU A 102 -0.45 14.80 6.55
N CYS A 103 0.22 14.99 5.40
CA CYS A 103 0.89 13.90 4.67
C CYS A 103 1.92 13.18 5.55
N LEU A 104 2.80 13.92 6.22
CA LEU A 104 3.77 13.35 7.17
C LEU A 104 3.07 12.53 8.26
N TYR A 105 2.02 13.07 8.86
CA TYR A 105 1.30 12.40 9.95
C TYR A 105 0.62 11.11 9.48
N ILE A 106 -0.02 11.13 8.32
CA ILE A 106 -0.67 9.96 7.72
C ILE A 106 0.35 8.87 7.41
N LEU A 107 1.46 9.21 6.77
CA LEU A 107 2.53 8.27 6.44
C LEU A 107 3.16 7.67 7.70
N MET A 108 3.41 8.46 8.76
CA MET A 108 3.90 7.96 10.05
C MET A 108 2.92 6.99 10.73
N ASN A 109 1.63 7.06 10.42
CA ASN A 109 0.65 6.06 10.85
C ASN A 109 0.60 4.84 9.91
N GLY A 110 1.40 4.85 8.84
CA GLY A 110 1.59 3.74 7.92
C GLY A 110 0.52 3.62 6.83
N THR A 111 -0.34 4.61 6.67
CA THR A 111 -1.32 4.68 5.59
C THR A 111 -0.65 5.22 4.32
N GLY A 112 -0.92 4.61 3.17
CA GLY A 112 -0.44 5.09 1.88
C GLY A 112 -1.17 6.36 1.43
N VAL A 113 -0.46 7.28 0.79
CA VAL A 113 -0.99 8.59 0.36
C VAL A 113 -0.84 8.75 -1.15
N GLY A 114 -1.97 8.93 -1.84
CA GLY A 114 -1.96 9.55 -3.15
C GLY A 114 -1.99 11.07 -2.99
N PHE A 115 -1.26 11.79 -3.82
CA PHE A 115 -1.25 13.25 -3.75
C PHE A 115 -1.27 13.90 -5.13
N SER A 116 -1.87 15.08 -5.22
CA SER A 116 -1.83 15.90 -6.43
C SER A 116 -0.81 17.03 -6.29
N CYS A 117 0.12 17.08 -7.23
CA CYS A 117 0.98 18.24 -7.49
C CYS A 117 0.59 18.93 -8.81
N GLU A 118 -0.65 18.77 -9.26
CA GLU A 118 -1.20 19.42 -10.43
C GLU A 118 -1.21 20.94 -10.27
N ARG A 119 -1.00 21.68 -11.35
CA ARG A 119 -0.89 23.15 -11.31
C ARG A 119 -2.08 23.83 -10.68
N GLN A 120 -3.30 23.37 -10.97
CA GLN A 120 -4.53 23.92 -10.40
C GLN A 120 -4.64 23.72 -8.89
N GLU A 121 -3.97 22.73 -8.32
CA GLU A 121 -3.91 22.51 -6.87
C GLU A 121 -2.78 23.32 -6.23
N ILE A 122 -1.56 23.19 -6.71
CA ILE A 122 -0.40 23.89 -6.13
C ILE A 122 -0.46 25.41 -6.31
N SER A 123 -1.20 25.91 -7.30
CA SER A 123 -1.41 27.35 -7.48
C SER A 123 -2.18 28.00 -6.32
N LYS A 124 -2.87 27.22 -5.50
CA LYS A 124 -3.55 27.69 -4.29
C LYS A 124 -2.58 27.91 -3.12
N LEU A 125 -1.35 27.36 -3.20
CA LEU A 125 -0.31 27.64 -2.22
C LEU A 125 0.09 29.12 -2.27
N PRO A 126 0.43 29.74 -1.12
CA PRO A 126 0.91 31.11 -1.11
C PRO A 126 2.25 31.25 -1.85
N GLU A 127 2.53 32.45 -2.31
CA GLU A 127 3.85 32.84 -2.78
C GLU A 127 4.84 32.84 -1.60
N LEU A 128 6.08 32.46 -1.88
CA LEU A 128 7.14 32.47 -0.89
C LEU A 128 7.71 33.89 -0.72
N PRO A 129 8.19 34.24 0.45
CA PRO A 129 8.86 35.51 0.69
C PRO A 129 10.06 35.72 -0.23
N LYS A 130 10.38 37.00 -0.51
CA LYS A 130 11.55 37.36 -1.31
C LYS A 130 12.87 37.16 -0.59
N ASP A 131 12.82 37.27 0.74
CA ASP A 131 13.98 37.09 1.61
C ASP A 131 13.63 36.20 2.80
N PHE A 132 14.61 35.48 3.29
CA PHE A 132 14.54 34.65 4.48
C PHE A 132 15.58 35.13 5.50
N SER A 133 15.21 35.19 6.77
CA SER A 133 16.10 35.59 7.87
C SER A 133 16.00 34.62 9.05
N ASP A 134 17.14 34.37 9.67
CA ASP A 134 17.18 33.60 10.91
C ASP A 134 16.50 34.37 12.04
N THR A 135 15.71 33.67 12.84
CA THR A 135 15.00 34.26 13.99
C THR A 135 15.46 33.63 15.30
N THR A 136 15.15 34.31 16.40
CA THR A 136 15.41 33.80 17.76
C THR A 136 14.35 32.78 18.22
N ASP A 137 13.29 32.60 17.41
CA ASP A 137 12.22 31.64 17.72
C ASP A 137 12.76 30.21 17.67
N THR A 138 12.36 29.41 18.67
CA THR A 138 12.77 28.02 18.75
C THR A 138 11.57 27.09 18.63
N ILE A 139 11.70 26.09 17.75
CA ILE A 139 10.76 24.98 17.63
C ILE A 139 11.33 23.80 18.40
N VAL A 140 10.75 23.47 19.55
CA VAL A 140 11.10 22.27 20.32
C VAL A 140 10.32 21.09 19.75
N VAL A 141 11.05 20.06 19.28
CA VAL A 141 10.46 18.86 18.68
C VAL A 141 10.01 17.90 19.78
N GLY A 142 8.72 17.55 19.78
CA GLY A 142 8.20 16.54 20.72
C GLY A 142 8.51 15.12 20.27
N ASP A 143 8.81 14.22 21.23
CA ASP A 143 9.15 12.82 20.99
C ASP A 143 7.93 11.95 20.71
N SER A 144 7.21 12.24 19.62
CA SER A 144 6.04 11.49 19.15
C SER A 144 5.73 11.83 17.70
N LYS A 145 4.97 10.97 17.00
CA LYS A 145 4.43 11.25 15.65
C LYS A 145 3.69 12.59 15.60
N LEU A 146 2.87 12.85 16.62
CA LEU A 146 2.15 14.11 16.76
C LEU A 146 3.11 15.29 16.98
N GLY A 147 4.15 15.11 17.79
CA GLY A 147 5.19 16.11 18.03
C GLY A 147 5.93 16.47 16.73
N TRP A 148 6.33 15.47 15.96
CA TRP A 148 7.00 15.66 14.67
C TRP A 148 6.10 16.41 13.67
N ALA A 149 4.84 15.99 13.52
CA ALA A 149 3.91 16.66 12.62
C ALA A 149 3.59 18.10 13.03
N LYS A 150 3.46 18.37 14.34
CA LYS A 150 3.26 19.74 14.88
C LYS A 150 4.47 20.62 14.63
N SER A 151 5.68 20.11 14.86
CA SER A 151 6.92 20.86 14.62
C SER A 151 7.10 21.16 13.14
N PHE A 152 6.83 20.18 12.25
CA PHE A 152 6.86 20.40 10.82
C PHE A 152 5.84 21.44 10.35
N LYS A 153 4.60 21.37 10.85
CA LYS A 153 3.58 22.39 10.59
C LYS A 153 4.04 23.79 11.00
N LYS A 154 4.69 23.91 12.17
CA LYS A 154 5.19 25.18 12.69
C LYS A 154 6.32 25.72 11.82
N LEU A 155 7.29 24.85 11.45
CA LEU A 155 8.36 25.22 10.52
C LEU A 155 7.82 25.76 9.19
N LEU A 156 6.88 25.02 8.56
CA LEU A 156 6.27 25.47 7.29
C LEU A 156 5.58 26.84 7.44
N SER A 157 4.87 27.07 8.55
CA SER A 157 4.24 28.37 8.79
C SER A 157 5.27 29.49 8.87
N SER A 158 6.37 29.32 9.63
CA SER A 158 7.45 30.29 9.75
C SER A 158 8.12 30.56 8.39
N LEU A 159 8.42 29.51 7.63
CA LEU A 159 9.03 29.66 6.30
C LEU A 159 8.16 30.45 5.31
N TRP A 160 6.82 30.30 5.36
CA TRP A 160 5.91 31.12 4.56
C TRP A 160 5.80 32.57 5.04
N GLU A 161 6.30 32.89 6.22
CA GLU A 161 6.43 34.24 6.78
C GLU A 161 7.82 34.84 6.52
N GLY A 162 8.78 34.02 6.03
CA GLY A 162 10.17 34.43 5.77
C GLY A 162 11.12 34.16 6.92
N ASP A 163 10.63 33.49 7.96
CA ASP A 163 11.36 33.24 9.20
C ASP A 163 11.99 31.85 9.20
N ILE A 164 13.26 31.75 9.54
CA ILE A 164 13.98 30.49 9.76
C ILE A 164 14.20 30.34 11.27
N PRO A 165 13.37 29.54 11.96
CA PRO A 165 13.51 29.32 13.39
C PRO A 165 14.65 28.36 13.71
N THR A 166 15.18 28.45 14.93
CA THR A 166 16.07 27.43 15.50
C THR A 166 15.26 26.17 15.83
N ILE A 167 15.80 24.98 15.55
CA ILE A 167 15.13 23.71 15.84
C ILE A 167 15.85 22.99 16.98
N ASP A 168 15.13 22.69 18.04
CA ASP A 168 15.61 21.94 19.18
C ASP A 168 15.10 20.49 19.16
N TYR A 169 16.00 19.54 18.97
CA TYR A 169 15.74 18.10 18.90
C TYR A 169 16.04 17.36 20.21
N THR A 170 16.42 18.06 21.28
CA THR A 170 16.92 17.44 22.52
C THR A 170 15.92 16.50 23.19
N ASN A 171 14.63 16.71 22.98
CA ASN A 171 13.58 15.86 23.51
C ASN A 171 13.34 14.57 22.70
N VAL A 172 13.90 14.49 21.48
CA VAL A 172 13.70 13.31 20.62
C VAL A 172 14.60 12.17 21.11
N ARG A 173 14.01 11.01 21.36
CA ARG A 173 14.77 9.82 21.80
C ARG A 173 15.86 9.45 20.79
N PRO A 174 16.99 8.91 21.27
CA PRO A 174 18.09 8.51 20.40
C PRO A 174 17.72 7.31 19.51
N ALA A 175 18.48 7.13 18.43
CA ALA A 175 18.36 5.96 17.58
C ALA A 175 18.55 4.66 18.39
N GLY A 176 17.75 3.64 18.07
CA GLY A 176 17.78 2.35 18.76
C GLY A 176 16.90 2.29 20.03
N ALA A 177 16.35 3.41 20.52
CA ALA A 177 15.40 3.39 21.63
C ALA A 177 14.09 2.67 21.24
N ARG A 178 13.49 1.98 22.19
CA ARG A 178 12.28 1.16 21.96
C ARG A 178 11.03 1.99 21.67
N LEU A 179 10.21 1.54 20.71
CA LEU A 179 8.90 2.09 20.39
C LEU A 179 7.78 1.24 21.00
N LYS A 180 7.18 1.71 22.09
CA LYS A 180 6.20 0.94 22.88
C LYS A 180 4.86 0.67 22.17
N THR A 181 4.41 1.54 21.28
CA THR A 181 3.03 1.49 20.73
C THR A 181 2.94 0.69 19.44
N PHE A 182 3.91 0.84 18.55
CA PHE A 182 3.96 0.18 17.25
C PHE A 182 4.95 -0.99 17.20
N GLY A 183 5.79 -1.09 18.22
CA GLY A 183 6.92 -2.02 18.26
C GLY A 183 8.16 -1.47 17.56
N GLY A 184 9.31 -2.12 17.75
CA GLY A 184 10.58 -1.83 17.09
C GLY A 184 11.39 -0.69 17.72
N ARG A 185 12.29 -0.10 16.94
CA ARG A 185 13.32 0.85 17.37
C ARG A 185 13.15 2.23 16.77
N ALA A 186 13.48 3.27 17.54
CA ALA A 186 13.49 4.64 17.05
C ALA A 186 14.67 4.91 16.10
N SER A 187 14.44 5.76 15.12
CA SER A 187 15.47 6.25 14.19
C SER A 187 16.37 7.35 14.76
N GLY A 188 15.96 7.95 15.88
CA GLY A 188 16.55 9.19 16.38
C GLY A 188 16.05 10.43 15.61
N PRO A 189 16.61 11.61 15.89
CA PRO A 189 16.18 12.88 15.29
C PRO A 189 16.68 13.09 13.85
N GLU A 190 17.74 12.41 13.41
CA GLU A 190 18.42 12.68 12.14
C GLU A 190 17.52 12.62 10.89
N PRO A 191 16.58 11.68 10.72
CA PRO A 191 15.68 11.73 9.57
C PRO A 191 14.83 12.99 9.53
N LEU A 192 14.29 13.44 10.66
CA LEU A 192 13.49 14.66 10.74
C LEU A 192 14.33 15.90 10.44
N LYS A 193 15.56 15.94 10.94
CA LYS A 193 16.50 17.02 10.64
C LYS A 193 16.77 17.13 9.15
N ARG A 194 17.04 16.01 8.47
CA ARG A 194 17.20 15.98 7.02
C ARG A 194 15.98 16.53 6.27
N LEU A 195 14.77 16.22 6.71
CA LEU A 195 13.55 16.78 6.11
C LEU A 195 13.50 18.29 6.30
N PHE A 196 13.77 18.76 7.50
CA PHE A 196 13.69 20.19 7.82
C PHE A 196 14.72 20.98 7.03
N ASP A 197 15.96 20.52 6.99
CA ASP A 197 17.04 21.15 6.21
C ASP A 197 16.70 21.16 4.71
N PHE A 198 16.17 20.05 4.17
CA PHE A 198 15.75 19.95 2.78
C PHE A 198 14.64 20.95 2.43
N VAL A 199 13.64 21.10 3.31
CA VAL A 199 12.52 22.03 3.08
C VAL A 199 12.98 23.48 3.19
N ILE A 200 13.81 23.82 4.16
CA ILE A 200 14.39 25.18 4.31
C ILE A 200 15.14 25.55 3.02
N GLU A 201 15.99 24.66 2.55
CA GLU A 201 16.76 24.91 1.33
C GLU A 201 15.87 25.02 0.07
N SER A 202 14.89 24.15 -0.06
CA SER A 202 13.91 24.20 -1.16
C SER A 202 13.15 25.52 -1.19
N PHE A 203 12.77 26.05 -0.04
CA PHE A 203 12.08 27.34 0.10
C PHE A 203 12.99 28.50 -0.26
N LYS A 204 14.26 28.49 0.18
CA LYS A 204 15.26 29.49 -0.19
C LYS A 204 15.50 29.54 -1.71
N ILE A 205 15.57 28.37 -2.37
CA ILE A 205 15.72 28.28 -3.83
C ILE A 205 14.49 28.87 -4.56
N ALA A 206 13.30 28.65 -4.01
CA ALA A 206 12.03 29.10 -4.61
C ALA A 206 11.56 30.49 -4.15
N LYS A 207 12.41 31.25 -3.46
CA LYS A 207 12.07 32.58 -2.91
C LYS A 207 11.45 33.52 -3.95
N GLY A 208 10.48 34.32 -3.53
CA GLY A 208 9.81 35.34 -4.37
C GLY A 208 8.87 34.74 -5.42
N ARG A 209 8.56 33.46 -5.38
CA ARG A 209 7.60 32.78 -6.27
C ARG A 209 6.87 31.64 -5.54
N LYS A 210 5.90 31.06 -6.20
CA LYS A 210 5.25 29.82 -5.70
C LYS A 210 6.14 28.61 -5.99
N LEU A 211 6.00 27.57 -5.16
CA LEU A 211 6.56 26.25 -5.42
C LEU A 211 6.00 25.69 -6.73
N ASN A 212 6.84 25.09 -7.55
CA ASN A 212 6.41 24.38 -8.74
C ASN A 212 6.05 22.90 -8.45
N SER A 213 5.53 22.19 -9.44
CA SER A 213 5.07 20.82 -9.29
C SER A 213 6.16 19.86 -8.83
N LEU A 214 7.38 19.99 -9.35
CA LEU A 214 8.49 19.12 -9.00
C LEU A 214 9.03 19.41 -7.59
N GLU A 215 9.08 20.68 -7.18
CA GLU A 215 9.46 21.05 -5.81
C GLU A 215 8.47 20.51 -4.78
N VAL A 216 7.17 20.62 -5.05
CA VAL A 216 6.13 20.02 -4.20
C VAL A 216 6.27 18.49 -4.16
N HIS A 217 6.46 17.85 -5.31
CA HIS A 217 6.70 16.42 -5.42
C HIS A 217 7.92 15.98 -4.59
N ASP A 218 9.03 16.67 -4.74
CA ASP A 218 10.29 16.34 -4.07
C ASP A 218 10.18 16.48 -2.54
N ILE A 219 9.47 17.52 -2.05
CA ILE A 219 9.18 17.66 -0.60
C ILE A 219 8.33 16.47 -0.11
N VAL A 220 7.30 16.06 -0.84
CA VAL A 220 6.47 14.92 -0.44
C VAL A 220 7.26 13.61 -0.48
N CYS A 221 8.12 13.43 -1.48
CA CYS A 221 9.01 12.27 -1.53
C CYS A 221 10.00 12.25 -0.37
N MET A 222 10.55 13.40 0.03
CA MET A 222 11.43 13.51 1.20
C MET A 222 10.67 13.19 2.50
N ILE A 223 9.40 13.63 2.63
CA ILE A 223 8.53 13.20 3.74
C ILE A 223 8.42 11.67 3.76
N GLY A 224 8.22 11.04 2.61
CA GLY A 224 8.18 9.60 2.47
C GLY A 224 9.49 8.93 2.91
N GLU A 225 10.63 9.46 2.50
CA GLU A 225 11.95 8.91 2.82
C GLU A 225 12.19 8.87 4.33
N ILE A 226 11.90 9.95 5.04
CA ILE A 226 12.14 9.99 6.49
C ILE A 226 11.25 9.04 7.28
N VAL A 227 10.06 8.75 6.77
CA VAL A 227 9.15 7.76 7.38
C VAL A 227 9.71 6.34 7.21
N VAL A 228 10.34 6.03 6.07
CA VAL A 228 10.99 4.75 5.81
C VAL A 228 12.23 4.59 6.69
N VAL A 229 13.12 5.57 6.67
CA VAL A 229 14.36 5.57 7.48
C VAL A 229 14.02 5.63 8.98
N GLY A 230 12.92 6.29 9.33
CA GLY A 230 12.39 6.37 10.69
C GLY A 230 11.83 5.07 11.25
N GLY A 231 11.92 3.96 10.52
CA GLY A 231 11.52 2.64 11.00
C GLY A 231 10.01 2.41 11.08
N VAL A 232 9.19 3.36 10.64
CA VAL A 232 7.73 3.25 10.79
C VAL A 232 7.11 2.37 9.72
N ARG A 233 7.65 2.34 8.52
CA ARG A 233 7.29 1.46 7.39
C ARG A 233 7.79 2.04 6.06
N ARG A 234 7.77 1.24 4.97
CA ARG A 234 7.87 1.79 3.61
C ARG A 234 6.76 2.80 3.37
N SER A 235 7.16 4.00 2.99
CA SER A 235 6.25 4.99 2.44
C SER A 235 5.69 4.46 1.12
N ALA A 236 4.37 4.50 0.98
CA ALA A 236 3.70 4.25 -0.27
C ALA A 236 3.07 5.56 -0.74
N LEU A 237 3.54 6.07 -1.88
CA LEU A 237 3.11 7.32 -2.48
C LEU A 237 2.75 7.13 -3.94
N ILE A 238 1.78 7.90 -4.44
CA ILE A 238 1.56 8.14 -5.87
C ILE A 238 1.34 9.63 -6.08
N SER A 239 2.04 10.21 -7.05
CA SER A 239 1.86 11.59 -7.47
C SER A 239 0.98 11.68 -8.72
N LEU A 240 0.05 12.62 -8.72
CA LEU A 240 -0.74 12.99 -9.87
C LEU A 240 -0.27 14.34 -10.41
N SER A 241 0.03 14.41 -11.70
CA SER A 241 0.52 15.61 -12.37
C SER A 241 -0.20 15.84 -13.70
N ASN A 242 -0.19 17.09 -14.18
CA ASN A 242 -0.80 17.41 -15.46
C ASN A 242 -0.05 16.73 -16.62
N LEU A 243 -0.78 16.35 -17.67
CA LEU A 243 -0.23 15.77 -18.88
C LEU A 243 0.88 16.64 -19.49
N THR A 244 0.66 17.95 -19.52
CA THR A 244 1.59 18.94 -20.09
C THR A 244 2.74 19.33 -19.17
N ASP A 245 2.86 18.72 -18.00
CA ASP A 245 3.95 19.04 -17.07
C ASP A 245 5.24 18.30 -17.44
N LYS A 246 6.10 18.98 -18.19
CA LYS A 246 7.38 18.43 -18.65
C LYS A 246 8.33 18.09 -17.49
N ARG A 247 8.33 18.88 -16.39
CA ARG A 247 9.18 18.60 -15.21
C ARG A 247 8.84 17.25 -14.61
N MET A 248 7.54 16.98 -14.47
CA MET A 248 7.07 15.72 -13.93
C MET A 248 7.27 14.53 -14.88
N ARG A 249 7.16 14.76 -16.20
CA ARG A 249 7.47 13.75 -17.22
C ARG A 249 8.94 13.33 -17.16
N GLU A 250 9.84 14.26 -16.91
CA GLU A 250 11.29 14.03 -16.90
C GLU A 250 11.86 13.74 -15.51
N ALA A 251 11.06 13.79 -14.45
CA ALA A 251 11.51 13.69 -13.05
C ALA A 251 12.34 12.44 -12.74
N LYS A 252 12.10 11.37 -13.46
CA LYS A 252 12.80 10.08 -13.30
C LYS A 252 13.38 9.57 -14.63
N MET A 253 13.92 10.46 -15.43
CA MET A 253 14.68 10.11 -16.64
C MET A 253 16.19 10.01 -16.35
N GLY A 254 16.88 9.16 -17.09
CA GLY A 254 18.33 8.98 -16.95
C GLY A 254 18.73 8.38 -15.59
N ALA A 255 19.87 8.81 -15.09
CA ALA A 255 20.43 8.31 -13.81
C ALA A 255 19.93 9.11 -12.58
N TRP A 256 18.65 9.47 -12.57
CA TRP A 256 18.02 10.26 -11.51
C TRP A 256 18.24 9.68 -10.09
N TYR A 257 18.41 8.38 -9.97
CA TYR A 257 18.64 7.69 -8.70
C TYR A 257 19.97 8.05 -8.02
N ASN A 258 20.93 8.65 -8.74
CA ASN A 258 22.19 9.10 -8.14
C ASN A 258 22.00 10.32 -7.24
N ASP A 259 21.23 11.31 -7.73
CA ASP A 259 21.08 12.61 -7.05
C ASP A 259 19.72 12.77 -6.36
N TYR A 260 18.68 12.08 -6.85
CA TYR A 260 17.29 12.23 -6.42
C TYR A 260 16.64 10.89 -6.03
N ALA A 261 17.39 10.03 -5.36
CA ALA A 261 16.93 8.68 -4.98
C ALA A 261 15.59 8.68 -4.23
N TYR A 262 15.28 9.72 -3.45
CA TYR A 262 14.01 9.91 -2.75
C TYR A 262 12.79 9.93 -3.69
N ARG A 263 12.94 10.31 -4.96
CA ARG A 263 11.84 10.27 -5.95
C ARG A 263 11.33 8.84 -6.19
N GLY A 264 12.13 7.82 -5.89
CA GLY A 264 11.74 6.42 -5.94
C GLY A 264 10.64 6.03 -4.95
N LEU A 265 10.31 6.89 -3.99
CA LEU A 265 9.27 6.63 -2.99
C LEU A 265 7.85 6.91 -3.51
N ALA A 266 7.69 7.61 -4.63
CA ALA A 266 6.41 7.86 -5.26
C ALA A 266 6.35 7.23 -6.65
N ASN A 267 5.26 6.53 -6.98
CA ASN A 267 4.90 6.25 -8.37
C ASN A 267 4.39 7.55 -9.00
N ASN A 268 4.79 7.85 -10.23
CA ASN A 268 4.34 9.05 -10.93
C ASN A 268 3.30 8.69 -11.99
N SER A 269 2.15 9.37 -11.96
CA SER A 269 1.07 9.18 -12.94
C SER A 269 0.59 10.52 -13.52
N VAL A 270 0.16 10.47 -14.77
CA VAL A 270 -0.58 11.57 -15.39
C VAL A 270 -2.03 11.51 -14.91
N ALA A 271 -2.58 12.64 -14.48
CA ALA A 271 -4.01 12.79 -14.26
C ALA A 271 -4.67 13.33 -15.54
N TYR A 272 -5.29 12.43 -16.31
CA TYR A 272 -6.02 12.82 -17.51
C TYR A 272 -7.40 13.39 -17.12
N THR A 273 -7.70 14.57 -17.65
CA THR A 273 -8.98 15.26 -17.47
C THR A 273 -9.90 15.17 -18.68
N GLU A 274 -9.38 14.60 -19.75
CA GLU A 274 -10.09 14.30 -21.00
C GLU A 274 -9.32 13.20 -21.75
N LYS A 275 -9.93 12.61 -22.77
CA LYS A 275 -9.22 11.77 -23.71
C LYS A 275 -8.28 12.65 -24.55
N PRO A 276 -6.97 12.41 -24.51
CA PRO A 276 -6.03 13.24 -25.28
C PRO A 276 -6.19 12.99 -26.79
N ASP A 277 -5.81 13.99 -27.59
CA ASP A 277 -5.63 13.78 -29.02
C ASP A 277 -4.57 12.71 -29.28
N MET A 278 -4.67 12.04 -30.44
CA MET A 278 -3.82 10.90 -30.80
C MET A 278 -2.33 11.26 -30.69
N GLU A 279 -1.91 12.43 -31.19
CA GLU A 279 -0.52 12.86 -31.16
C GLU A 279 -0.01 13.01 -29.73
N VAL A 280 -0.77 13.65 -28.87
CA VAL A 280 -0.44 13.86 -27.47
C VAL A 280 -0.39 12.52 -26.71
N PHE A 281 -1.31 11.62 -26.99
CA PHE A 281 -1.28 10.26 -26.43
C PHE A 281 -0.02 9.52 -26.86
N MET A 282 0.33 9.57 -28.14
CA MET A 282 1.51 8.88 -28.67
C MET A 282 2.81 9.41 -28.10
N GLU A 283 2.92 10.72 -27.87
CA GLU A 283 4.10 11.32 -27.20
C GLU A 283 4.28 10.78 -25.79
N GLU A 284 3.21 10.75 -24.98
CA GLU A 284 3.27 10.25 -23.60
C GLU A 284 3.51 8.74 -23.58
N TRP A 285 2.86 7.98 -24.48
CA TRP A 285 3.05 6.54 -24.64
C TRP A 285 4.51 6.20 -24.98
N LEU A 286 5.09 6.93 -25.95
CA LEU A 286 6.50 6.77 -26.30
C LEU A 286 7.45 7.12 -25.14
N SER A 287 7.12 8.16 -24.37
CA SER A 287 7.87 8.53 -23.16
C SER A 287 7.85 7.39 -22.14
N LEU A 288 6.69 6.79 -21.90
CA LEU A 288 6.52 5.63 -21.01
C LEU A 288 7.37 4.44 -21.49
N VAL A 289 7.29 4.08 -22.76
CA VAL A 289 8.09 2.99 -23.35
C VAL A 289 9.60 3.24 -23.19
N LYS A 290 10.04 4.46 -23.46
CA LYS A 290 11.46 4.85 -23.35
C LYS A 290 11.97 4.88 -21.91
N SER A 291 11.14 5.16 -20.93
CA SER A 291 11.52 5.23 -19.52
C SER A 291 11.98 3.88 -18.97
N LYS A 292 11.49 2.78 -19.54
CA LYS A 292 11.70 1.38 -19.05
C LYS A 292 11.35 1.16 -17.57
N SER A 293 10.78 2.17 -16.92
CA SER A 293 10.39 2.16 -15.51
C SER A 293 8.87 2.09 -15.30
N GLY A 294 8.08 2.14 -16.40
CA GLY A 294 6.62 2.18 -16.34
C GLY A 294 6.03 3.54 -15.96
N GLU A 295 6.84 4.57 -15.93
CA GLU A 295 6.39 5.92 -15.57
C GLU A 295 6.41 6.87 -16.78
N ARG A 296 5.44 7.77 -16.89
CA ARG A 296 4.31 7.98 -15.94
C ARG A 296 3.18 6.99 -16.24
N GLY A 297 2.59 6.46 -15.18
CA GLY A 297 1.37 5.64 -15.26
C GLY A 297 0.14 6.47 -15.69
N ILE A 298 -0.95 5.79 -15.97
CA ILE A 298 -2.22 6.41 -16.36
C ILE A 298 -3.15 6.48 -15.15
N PHE A 299 -3.60 7.68 -14.79
CA PHE A 299 -4.77 7.91 -13.95
C PHE A 299 -5.77 8.75 -14.74
N ASN A 300 -6.89 8.15 -15.16
CA ASN A 300 -7.93 8.86 -15.89
C ASN A 300 -9.00 9.35 -14.92
N ARG A 301 -8.97 10.63 -14.61
CA ARG A 301 -9.93 11.27 -13.68
C ARG A 301 -11.34 11.22 -14.22
N VAL A 302 -11.54 11.37 -15.53
CA VAL A 302 -12.87 11.35 -16.13
C VAL A 302 -13.52 9.97 -16.00
N ALA A 303 -12.79 8.91 -16.31
CA ALA A 303 -13.26 7.55 -16.13
C ALA A 303 -13.51 7.22 -14.64
N SER A 304 -12.62 7.68 -13.74
CA SER A 304 -12.80 7.53 -12.28
C SER A 304 -14.02 8.30 -11.78
N GLN A 305 -14.25 9.50 -12.28
CA GLN A 305 -15.42 10.32 -11.96
C GLN A 305 -16.71 9.67 -12.48
N ALA A 306 -16.71 9.17 -13.71
CA ALA A 306 -17.86 8.42 -14.26
C ALA A 306 -18.19 7.19 -13.41
N GLN A 307 -17.17 6.48 -12.94
CA GLN A 307 -17.35 5.33 -12.04
C GLN A 307 -17.90 5.75 -10.67
N ALA A 308 -17.42 6.86 -10.11
CA ALA A 308 -17.92 7.40 -8.85
C ALA A 308 -19.40 7.83 -8.96
N ILE A 309 -19.78 8.49 -10.06
CA ILE A 309 -21.17 8.90 -10.33
C ILE A 309 -22.11 7.70 -10.39
N LYS A 310 -21.72 6.59 -11.00
CA LYS A 310 -22.50 5.34 -11.00
C LYS A 310 -22.81 4.83 -9.58
N GLN A 311 -21.97 5.18 -8.62
CA GLN A 311 -22.14 4.83 -7.20
C GLN A 311 -22.88 5.93 -6.40
N GLY A 312 -23.47 6.92 -7.04
CA GLY A 312 -24.17 8.03 -6.38
C GLY A 312 -23.26 8.98 -5.62
N ARG A 313 -21.99 9.10 -6.03
CA ARG A 313 -21.03 10.05 -5.46
C ARG A 313 -21.12 11.40 -6.19
N GLU A 314 -20.61 12.45 -5.55
CA GLU A 314 -20.65 13.83 -6.05
C GLU A 314 -19.96 13.96 -7.42
N PRO A 315 -20.64 14.46 -8.48
CA PRO A 315 -20.09 14.47 -9.84
C PRO A 315 -19.01 15.53 -10.08
N ASN A 316 -18.98 16.60 -9.29
CA ASN A 316 -18.14 17.77 -9.56
C ASN A 316 -16.83 17.79 -8.74
N LEU A 317 -16.42 16.66 -8.16
CA LEU A 317 -15.19 16.58 -7.39
C LEU A 317 -13.99 16.14 -8.24
N ASN A 318 -12.85 16.71 -7.94
CA ASN A 318 -11.56 16.26 -8.48
C ASN A 318 -11.10 15.01 -7.75
N TYR A 319 -11.59 13.85 -8.17
CA TYR A 319 -11.15 12.58 -7.60
C TYR A 319 -9.68 12.31 -7.88
N GLY A 320 -9.04 11.72 -6.88
CA GLY A 320 -7.71 11.13 -6.96
C GLY A 320 -7.74 9.67 -6.59
N THR A 321 -6.60 9.12 -6.19
CA THR A 321 -6.45 7.71 -5.90
C THR A 321 -5.39 7.46 -4.81
N ASN A 322 -5.40 6.27 -4.23
CA ASN A 322 -4.38 5.78 -3.32
C ASN A 322 -3.13 5.29 -4.11
N PRO A 323 -2.00 4.99 -3.45
CA PRO A 323 -0.74 4.62 -4.12
C PRO A 323 -0.83 3.48 -5.12
N CYS A 324 -1.62 2.46 -4.86
CA CYS A 324 -1.80 1.32 -5.76
C CYS A 324 -2.92 1.55 -6.78
N SER A 325 -3.59 2.68 -6.72
CA SER A 325 -4.59 3.13 -7.69
C SER A 325 -5.85 2.27 -7.82
N GLU A 326 -6.21 1.46 -6.82
CA GLU A 326 -7.47 0.70 -6.82
C GLU A 326 -8.67 1.46 -6.27
N ILE A 327 -8.47 2.51 -5.48
CA ILE A 327 -9.54 3.24 -4.81
C ILE A 327 -9.70 4.64 -5.40
N ILE A 328 -10.93 5.02 -5.70
CA ILE A 328 -11.31 6.38 -6.13
C ILE A 328 -11.62 7.18 -4.88
N LEU A 329 -10.83 8.22 -4.62
CA LEU A 329 -10.88 9.04 -3.42
C LEU A 329 -11.10 10.51 -3.77
N ARG A 330 -11.89 11.21 -2.96
CA ARG A 330 -11.91 12.67 -2.97
C ARG A 330 -10.80 13.22 -2.07
N ASP A 331 -10.49 14.49 -2.20
CA ASP A 331 -9.48 15.15 -1.34
C ASP A 331 -9.80 14.91 0.15
N LYS A 332 -8.78 14.61 0.95
CA LYS A 332 -8.88 14.34 2.38
C LYS A 332 -9.86 13.23 2.74
N GLN A 333 -9.63 12.04 2.20
CA GLN A 333 -10.49 10.88 2.44
C GLN A 333 -9.67 9.60 2.63
N PHE A 334 -10.18 8.72 3.50
CA PHE A 334 -9.65 7.38 3.75
C PHE A 334 -10.54 6.29 3.17
N CYS A 335 -9.92 5.14 2.86
CA CYS A 335 -10.60 3.89 2.56
C CYS A 335 -9.91 2.72 3.26
N ASN A 336 -10.67 1.75 3.76
CA ASN A 336 -10.14 0.51 4.27
C ASN A 336 -10.26 -0.63 3.25
N LEU A 337 -9.45 -1.67 3.40
CA LEU A 337 -9.37 -2.81 2.48
C LEU A 337 -9.60 -4.12 3.21
N THR A 338 -10.31 -5.04 2.56
CA THR A 338 -10.40 -6.46 2.92
C THR A 338 -10.18 -7.32 1.69
N GLU A 339 -9.76 -8.56 1.86
CA GLU A 339 -9.48 -9.48 0.76
C GLU A 339 -10.22 -10.80 0.94
N VAL A 340 -10.90 -11.23 -0.10
CA VAL A 340 -11.41 -12.59 -0.26
C VAL A 340 -10.30 -13.42 -0.90
N VAL A 341 -9.92 -14.52 -0.27
CA VAL A 341 -8.91 -15.43 -0.79
C VAL A 341 -9.58 -16.48 -1.66
N VAL A 342 -9.33 -16.38 -2.96
CA VAL A 342 -9.84 -17.34 -3.95
C VAL A 342 -8.95 -18.58 -3.97
N ARG A 343 -9.57 -19.74 -3.96
CA ARG A 343 -8.91 -21.04 -4.05
C ARG A 343 -9.41 -21.84 -5.26
N ALA A 344 -8.57 -22.71 -5.78
CA ALA A 344 -8.94 -23.61 -6.89
C ALA A 344 -10.17 -24.49 -6.56
N SER A 345 -10.42 -24.75 -5.29
CA SER A 345 -11.55 -25.54 -4.77
C SER A 345 -12.82 -24.74 -4.54
N ASP A 346 -12.79 -23.40 -4.69
CA ASP A 346 -13.97 -22.58 -4.45
C ASP A 346 -15.08 -22.83 -5.45
N THR A 347 -16.31 -22.75 -4.96
CA THR A 347 -17.54 -22.70 -5.74
C THR A 347 -18.09 -21.28 -5.76
N GLN A 348 -19.07 -21.02 -6.61
CA GLN A 348 -19.76 -19.73 -6.63
C GLN A 348 -20.38 -19.38 -5.27
N GLU A 349 -20.94 -20.37 -4.59
CA GLU A 349 -21.56 -20.20 -3.27
C GLU A 349 -20.51 -19.89 -2.18
N SER A 350 -19.39 -20.62 -2.15
CA SER A 350 -18.31 -20.34 -1.20
C SER A 350 -17.73 -18.94 -1.39
N LEU A 351 -17.55 -18.48 -2.62
CA LEU A 351 -17.09 -17.12 -2.92
C LEU A 351 -18.10 -16.06 -2.48
N LYS A 352 -19.40 -16.27 -2.68
CA LYS A 352 -20.46 -15.38 -2.15
C LYS A 352 -20.40 -15.27 -0.63
N ASN A 353 -20.22 -16.39 0.08
CA ASN A 353 -20.08 -16.37 1.53
C ASN A 353 -18.82 -15.63 1.99
N LYS A 354 -17.68 -15.84 1.32
CA LYS A 354 -16.44 -15.11 1.60
C LYS A 354 -16.61 -13.59 1.37
N ILE A 355 -17.26 -13.18 0.27
CA ILE A 355 -17.61 -11.77 0.01
C ILE A 355 -18.47 -11.21 1.14
N ARG A 356 -19.48 -11.96 1.59
CA ARG A 356 -20.33 -11.56 2.72
C ARG A 356 -19.49 -11.26 3.96
N LEU A 357 -18.63 -12.18 4.36
CA LEU A 357 -17.79 -12.02 5.56
C LEU A 357 -16.78 -10.88 5.44
N ALA A 358 -16.10 -10.77 4.29
CA ALA A 358 -15.16 -9.69 4.04
C ALA A 358 -15.84 -8.31 4.03
N THR A 359 -17.07 -8.23 3.53
CA THR A 359 -17.84 -6.99 3.53
C THR A 359 -18.31 -6.60 4.93
N ILE A 360 -18.74 -7.58 5.75
CA ILE A 360 -19.05 -7.32 7.17
C ILE A 360 -17.82 -6.75 7.87
N LEU A 361 -16.68 -7.40 7.72
CA LEU A 361 -15.42 -6.98 8.33
C LEU A 361 -15.04 -5.55 7.94
N GLY A 362 -15.10 -5.21 6.65
CA GLY A 362 -14.81 -3.86 6.16
C GLY A 362 -15.81 -2.82 6.70
N THR A 363 -17.10 -3.16 6.77
CA THR A 363 -18.16 -2.28 7.31
C THR A 363 -17.91 -2.00 8.80
N LEU A 364 -17.57 -3.01 9.59
CA LEU A 364 -17.19 -2.85 11.00
C LEU A 364 -15.99 -1.92 11.16
N GLN A 365 -14.97 -2.10 10.34
CA GLN A 365 -13.77 -1.26 10.36
C GLN A 365 -14.07 0.19 9.96
N SER A 366 -15.01 0.43 9.05
CA SER A 366 -15.36 1.79 8.61
C SER A 366 -15.96 2.67 9.74
N ASN A 367 -16.27 2.07 10.89
CA ASN A 367 -16.71 2.79 12.09
C ASN A 367 -15.54 3.44 12.86
N LEU A 368 -14.29 3.10 12.54
CA LEU A 368 -13.08 3.68 13.14
C LEU A 368 -12.78 5.04 12.49
N THR A 369 -13.24 6.14 13.08
CA THR A 369 -13.14 7.49 12.49
C THR A 369 -12.53 8.54 13.42
N LYS A 370 -11.77 8.13 14.44
CA LYS A 370 -11.02 9.03 15.32
C LYS A 370 -9.66 9.33 14.69
N PHE A 371 -9.54 10.50 14.04
CA PHE A 371 -8.31 10.95 13.40
C PHE A 371 -7.74 12.14 14.15
N GLN A 372 -6.60 11.94 14.81
CA GLN A 372 -5.90 13.03 15.50
C GLN A 372 -5.16 13.91 14.50
N PHE A 373 -4.86 15.15 14.89
CA PHE A 373 -4.07 16.11 14.13
C PHE A 373 -4.68 16.57 12.81
N LEU A 374 -5.39 15.71 12.08
CA LEU A 374 -5.94 16.03 10.77
C LEU A 374 -7.07 17.09 10.84
N SER A 375 -7.29 17.80 9.74
CA SER A 375 -8.43 18.73 9.63
C SER A 375 -9.76 17.99 9.71
N ALA A 376 -10.80 18.69 10.16
CA ALA A 376 -12.15 18.12 10.33
C ALA A 376 -12.73 17.52 9.03
N GLU A 377 -12.26 18.00 7.88
CA GLU A 377 -12.67 17.52 6.56
C GLU A 377 -12.36 16.02 6.36
N TRP A 378 -11.25 15.51 6.90
CA TRP A 378 -10.93 14.08 6.86
C TRP A 378 -11.99 13.22 7.52
N VAL A 379 -12.43 13.62 8.72
CA VAL A 379 -13.48 12.91 9.46
C VAL A 379 -14.81 13.01 8.71
N LYS A 380 -15.17 14.23 8.25
CA LYS A 380 -16.38 14.48 7.49
C LYS A 380 -16.44 13.61 6.25
N ASN A 381 -15.43 13.71 5.38
CA ASN A 381 -15.40 13.02 4.10
C ASN A 381 -15.40 11.49 4.25
N THR A 382 -14.67 10.97 5.25
CA THR A 382 -14.63 9.54 5.52
C THR A 382 -15.96 9.02 6.04
N LYS A 383 -16.64 9.77 6.94
CA LYS A 383 -17.95 9.37 7.47
C LYS A 383 -19.09 9.46 6.45
N GLU A 384 -19.07 10.43 5.56
CA GLU A 384 -20.10 10.61 4.54
C GLU A 384 -20.15 9.47 3.52
N GLU A 385 -19.02 8.95 3.12
CA GLU A 385 -18.95 7.93 2.07
C GLU A 385 -18.53 6.53 2.57
N ARG A 386 -17.88 6.41 3.72
CA ARG A 386 -17.45 5.15 4.37
C ARG A 386 -16.92 4.11 3.40
N LEU A 387 -15.98 4.52 2.54
CA LEU A 387 -15.47 3.71 1.44
C LEU A 387 -14.85 2.40 1.92
N LEU A 388 -15.20 1.32 1.25
CA LEU A 388 -14.59 0.01 1.40
C LEU A 388 -13.84 -0.39 0.13
N GLY A 389 -12.86 -1.26 0.28
CA GLY A 389 -12.21 -1.94 -0.82
C GLY A 389 -12.23 -3.45 -0.57
N VAL A 390 -13.41 -4.08 -0.76
CA VAL A 390 -13.55 -5.54 -0.73
C VAL A 390 -12.98 -6.09 -2.03
N SER A 391 -11.86 -6.78 -1.92
CA SER A 391 -11.05 -7.25 -3.05
C SER A 391 -11.05 -8.78 -3.15
N LEU A 392 -10.74 -9.27 -4.33
CA LEU A 392 -10.40 -10.68 -4.57
C LEU A 392 -8.87 -10.81 -4.73
N THR A 393 -8.26 -11.80 -4.09
CA THR A 393 -6.88 -12.21 -4.33
C THR A 393 -6.84 -13.69 -4.69
N GLY A 394 -5.86 -14.12 -5.51
CA GLY A 394 -5.87 -15.47 -6.06
C GLY A 394 -6.78 -15.64 -7.28
N ILE A 395 -7.12 -14.55 -7.98
CA ILE A 395 -8.00 -14.59 -9.16
C ILE A 395 -7.49 -15.59 -10.19
N MET A 396 -6.18 -15.68 -10.39
CA MET A 396 -5.55 -16.57 -11.38
C MET A 396 -5.34 -18.01 -10.87
N ASP A 397 -5.66 -18.30 -9.62
CA ASP A 397 -5.56 -19.63 -9.03
C ASP A 397 -6.83 -20.49 -9.30
N SER A 398 -7.94 -19.89 -9.74
CA SER A 398 -9.21 -20.59 -9.98
C SER A 398 -9.80 -20.25 -11.33
N LYS A 399 -10.31 -21.27 -12.04
CA LYS A 399 -10.97 -21.10 -13.35
C LYS A 399 -12.22 -20.20 -13.26
N ILE A 400 -12.94 -20.23 -12.14
CA ILE A 400 -14.16 -19.41 -11.94
C ILE A 400 -13.83 -17.91 -12.00
N THR A 401 -12.65 -17.53 -11.56
CA THR A 401 -12.23 -16.12 -11.47
C THR A 401 -11.21 -15.72 -12.54
N SER A 402 -10.39 -16.64 -13.04
CA SER A 402 -9.43 -16.34 -14.12
C SER A 402 -10.09 -16.17 -15.49
N SER A 403 -11.27 -16.78 -15.69
CA SER A 403 -12.11 -16.61 -16.88
C SER A 403 -13.57 -16.46 -16.43
N PRO A 404 -13.90 -15.33 -15.79
CA PRO A 404 -15.15 -15.20 -15.06
C PRO A 404 -16.34 -15.01 -16.00
N ASP A 405 -17.50 -15.54 -15.59
CA ASP A 405 -18.78 -15.11 -16.12
C ASP A 405 -19.08 -13.68 -15.59
N PRO A 406 -19.30 -12.70 -16.47
CA PRO A 406 -19.65 -11.34 -16.07
C PRO A 406 -20.83 -11.26 -15.09
N LYS A 407 -21.88 -12.08 -15.28
CA LYS A 407 -23.03 -12.12 -14.38
C LYS A 407 -22.66 -12.59 -12.98
N PHE A 408 -21.76 -13.56 -12.87
CA PHE A 408 -21.29 -14.01 -11.57
C PHE A 408 -20.49 -12.92 -10.84
N LEU A 409 -19.68 -12.15 -11.54
CA LEU A 409 -18.98 -11.00 -10.94
C LEU A 409 -19.96 -9.93 -10.44
N GLU A 410 -21.04 -9.68 -11.20
CA GLU A 410 -22.12 -8.77 -10.78
C GLU A 410 -22.82 -9.29 -9.52
N GLU A 411 -23.11 -10.60 -9.45
CA GLU A 411 -23.70 -11.21 -8.25
C GLU A 411 -22.81 -11.06 -7.01
N LEU A 412 -21.48 -11.18 -7.15
CA LEU A 412 -20.53 -10.95 -6.05
C LEU A 412 -20.54 -9.49 -5.60
N ARG A 413 -20.53 -8.54 -6.54
CA ARG A 413 -20.65 -7.11 -6.27
C ARG A 413 -21.94 -6.77 -5.56
N ASP A 414 -23.07 -7.29 -6.05
CA ASP A 414 -24.39 -7.00 -5.53
C ASP A 414 -24.59 -7.62 -4.14
N GLU A 415 -23.99 -8.78 -3.87
CA GLU A 415 -23.96 -9.35 -2.52
C GLU A 415 -23.17 -8.44 -1.56
N ALA A 416 -22.01 -7.91 -1.98
CA ALA A 416 -21.26 -6.95 -1.16
C ALA A 416 -22.10 -5.68 -0.86
N ASN A 417 -22.75 -5.12 -1.86
CA ASN A 417 -23.63 -3.94 -1.70
C ASN A 417 -24.78 -4.23 -0.70
N LYS A 418 -25.46 -5.36 -0.87
CA LYS A 418 -26.56 -5.79 0.01
C LYS A 418 -26.09 -6.00 1.46
N VAL A 419 -24.95 -6.63 1.66
CA VAL A 419 -24.38 -6.89 2.98
C VAL A 419 -24.00 -5.58 3.66
N ASN A 420 -23.30 -4.67 2.97
CA ASN A 420 -22.93 -3.38 3.52
C ASN A 420 -24.17 -2.60 3.94
N LYS A 421 -25.20 -2.52 3.10
CA LYS A 421 -26.47 -1.86 3.41
C LYS A 421 -27.11 -2.41 4.69
N LYS A 422 -27.15 -3.75 4.85
CA LYS A 422 -27.70 -4.40 6.04
C LYS A 422 -26.94 -4.01 7.31
N TYR A 423 -25.60 -4.14 7.26
CA TYR A 423 -24.78 -3.94 8.47
C TYR A 423 -24.56 -2.46 8.79
N SER A 424 -24.55 -1.57 7.80
CA SER A 424 -24.57 -0.12 8.04
C SER A 424 -25.81 0.29 8.84
N LYS A 425 -26.99 -0.26 8.48
CA LYS A 425 -28.23 -0.02 9.21
C LYS A 425 -28.17 -0.56 10.66
N ILE A 426 -27.62 -1.76 10.86
CA ILE A 426 -27.44 -2.35 12.20
C ILE A 426 -26.51 -1.49 13.07
N LEU A 427 -25.45 -0.95 12.48
CA LEU A 427 -24.47 -0.10 13.17
C LEU A 427 -24.92 1.36 13.32
N GLY A 428 -26.00 1.77 12.66
CA GLY A 428 -26.47 3.17 12.68
C GLY A 428 -25.50 4.13 11.99
N ILE A 429 -24.86 3.68 10.91
CA ILE A 429 -23.89 4.47 10.12
C ILE A 429 -24.37 4.61 8.66
N GLU A 430 -23.78 5.57 7.94
CA GLU A 430 -24.04 5.72 6.50
C GLU A 430 -23.61 4.48 5.71
N GLU A 431 -24.37 4.16 4.65
CA GLU A 431 -24.00 3.11 3.69
C GLU A 431 -22.75 3.55 2.92
N SER A 432 -21.84 2.59 2.67
CA SER A 432 -20.64 2.84 1.87
C SER A 432 -21.03 3.14 0.43
N LYS A 433 -20.49 4.23 -0.12
CA LYS A 433 -20.79 4.65 -1.50
C LYS A 433 -20.11 3.79 -2.54
N SER A 434 -18.95 3.24 -2.24
CA SER A 434 -18.22 2.29 -3.11
C SER A 434 -17.61 1.21 -2.23
N ILE A 435 -17.68 -0.04 -2.66
CA ILE A 435 -17.39 -1.20 -1.82
C ILE A 435 -16.35 -2.12 -2.43
N THR A 436 -16.49 -2.48 -3.71
CA THR A 436 -15.65 -3.50 -4.36
C THR A 436 -14.51 -2.91 -5.19
N CYS A 437 -13.37 -3.58 -5.16
CA CYS A 437 -12.19 -3.26 -5.96
C CYS A 437 -11.38 -4.54 -6.21
N VAL A 438 -10.30 -4.45 -6.99
CA VAL A 438 -9.23 -5.45 -6.98
C VAL A 438 -7.92 -4.75 -6.65
N LYS A 439 -7.34 -5.07 -5.50
CA LYS A 439 -6.05 -4.53 -5.08
C LYS A 439 -4.89 -5.44 -5.51
N PRO A 440 -3.68 -4.89 -5.72
CA PRO A 440 -2.48 -5.71 -5.84
C PRO A 440 -2.12 -6.21 -4.44
N SER A 441 -2.40 -7.47 -4.16
CA SER A 441 -2.17 -8.08 -2.86
C SER A 441 -0.68 -8.38 -2.68
N GLY A 442 0.05 -7.53 -1.96
CA GLY A 442 1.47 -7.75 -1.67
C GLY A 442 1.66 -8.78 -0.55
N THR A 443 1.63 -8.32 0.70
CA THR A 443 1.92 -9.18 1.87
C THR A 443 0.83 -10.22 2.13
N VAL A 444 -0.45 -9.89 1.92
CA VAL A 444 -1.55 -10.84 2.16
C VAL A 444 -1.44 -12.04 1.23
N SER A 445 -1.21 -11.86 -0.07
CA SER A 445 -1.06 -12.99 -1.00
C SER A 445 0.09 -13.95 -0.62
N GLN A 446 1.15 -13.42 -0.02
CA GLN A 446 2.27 -14.23 0.48
C GLN A 446 1.86 -15.05 1.71
N LEU A 447 1.16 -14.43 2.66
CA LEU A 447 0.68 -15.11 3.87
C LEU A 447 -0.31 -16.23 3.53
N VAL A 448 -1.22 -15.98 2.60
CA VAL A 448 -2.28 -16.92 2.27
C VAL A 448 -1.90 -17.90 1.15
N ASP A 449 -0.70 -17.80 0.59
CA ASP A 449 -0.26 -18.55 -0.59
C ASP A 449 -1.27 -18.47 -1.74
N SER A 450 -1.38 -17.31 -2.34
CA SER A 450 -2.24 -17.08 -3.50
C SER A 450 -1.55 -16.23 -4.58
N ALA A 451 -2.10 -16.24 -5.79
CA ALA A 451 -1.77 -15.23 -6.79
C ALA A 451 -2.14 -13.84 -6.26
N SER A 452 -1.39 -12.81 -6.63
CA SER A 452 -1.55 -11.45 -6.12
C SER A 452 -2.66 -10.68 -6.87
N GLY A 453 -3.84 -10.55 -6.26
CA GLY A 453 -4.97 -9.85 -6.86
C GLY A 453 -5.35 -10.47 -8.22
N ILE A 454 -5.31 -9.64 -9.27
CA ILE A 454 -5.59 -10.04 -10.66
C ILE A 454 -4.35 -10.54 -11.42
N HIS A 455 -3.16 -10.45 -10.80
CA HIS A 455 -1.92 -10.86 -11.46
C HIS A 455 -1.78 -12.37 -11.53
N SER A 456 -1.11 -12.84 -12.59
CA SER A 456 -0.75 -14.24 -12.78
C SER A 456 0.28 -14.71 -11.75
N ARG A 457 0.37 -16.01 -11.50
CA ARG A 457 1.49 -16.61 -10.76
C ARG A 457 2.79 -16.43 -11.54
N HIS A 458 3.92 -16.41 -10.83
CA HIS A 458 5.22 -16.22 -11.47
C HIS A 458 5.54 -17.36 -12.46
N SER A 459 5.45 -18.61 -12.01
CA SER A 459 5.65 -19.83 -12.80
C SER A 459 5.05 -21.04 -12.07
N PRO A 460 4.99 -22.23 -12.67
CA PRO A 460 4.50 -23.44 -11.99
C PRO A 460 5.31 -23.81 -10.74
N TYR A 461 6.64 -23.62 -10.79
CA TYR A 461 7.57 -23.81 -9.69
C TYR A 461 8.52 -22.62 -9.63
N TYR A 462 8.69 -22.02 -8.46
CA TYR A 462 9.60 -20.89 -8.29
C TYR A 462 10.15 -20.81 -6.87
N ILE A 463 11.27 -20.11 -6.76
CA ILE A 463 11.90 -19.81 -5.49
C ILE A 463 11.50 -18.40 -5.09
N ARG A 464 10.98 -18.27 -3.89
CA ARG A 464 10.67 -16.97 -3.28
C ARG A 464 11.77 -16.60 -2.31
N THR A 465 12.42 -15.45 -2.51
CA THR A 465 13.45 -14.95 -1.61
C THR A 465 12.89 -13.89 -0.65
N VAL A 466 13.35 -13.94 0.59
CA VAL A 466 13.00 -12.97 1.64
C VAL A 466 14.27 -12.39 2.24
N ARG A 467 14.43 -11.07 2.09
CA ARG A 467 15.52 -10.35 2.74
C ARG A 467 15.18 -10.08 4.20
N MET A 468 16.18 -10.26 5.06
CA MET A 468 16.04 -10.06 6.50
C MET A 468 17.30 -9.39 7.05
N ASP A 469 17.15 -8.46 7.97
CA ASP A 469 18.27 -7.88 8.71
C ASP A 469 18.89 -8.96 9.60
N LYS A 470 20.22 -9.09 9.56
CA LYS A 470 20.95 -10.07 10.40
C LYS A 470 20.85 -9.78 11.91
N LYS A 471 20.40 -8.58 12.29
CA LYS A 471 20.12 -8.21 13.68
C LYS A 471 18.72 -8.67 14.15
N ASP A 472 17.83 -9.05 13.22
CA ASP A 472 16.52 -9.61 13.60
C ASP A 472 16.74 -11.00 14.22
N SER A 473 16.18 -11.23 15.38
CA SER A 473 16.28 -12.52 16.09
C SER A 473 15.70 -13.68 15.28
N ILE A 474 14.73 -13.43 14.40
CA ILE A 474 14.21 -14.44 13.47
C ILE A 474 15.31 -14.94 12.52
N TYR A 475 16.24 -14.07 12.09
CA TYR A 475 17.34 -14.47 11.21
C TYR A 475 18.14 -15.61 11.80
N GLN A 476 18.65 -15.43 13.03
CA GLN A 476 19.48 -16.47 13.67
C GLN A 476 18.67 -17.75 13.92
N PHE A 477 17.42 -17.59 14.40
CA PHE A 477 16.53 -18.73 14.65
C PHE A 477 16.27 -19.58 13.40
N LEU A 478 15.93 -18.94 12.26
CA LEU A 478 15.71 -19.63 10.99
C LEU A 478 16.98 -20.34 10.48
N LYS A 479 18.12 -19.68 10.62
CA LYS A 479 19.43 -20.25 10.25
C LYS A 479 19.74 -21.51 11.08
N ASP A 480 19.51 -21.45 12.38
CA ASP A 480 19.73 -22.59 13.30
C ASP A 480 18.76 -23.75 13.02
N LYS A 481 17.56 -23.44 12.52
CA LYS A 481 16.57 -24.45 12.08
C LYS A 481 16.83 -25.00 10.68
N GLY A 482 17.89 -24.54 10.00
CA GLY A 482 18.33 -25.09 8.72
C GLY A 482 17.57 -24.55 7.50
N VAL A 483 16.90 -23.42 7.61
CA VAL A 483 16.32 -22.75 6.44
C VAL A 483 17.44 -22.18 5.56
N LYS A 484 17.39 -22.45 4.25
CA LYS A 484 18.41 -22.02 3.30
C LYS A 484 18.57 -20.49 3.31
N VAL A 485 19.77 -20.04 3.57
CA VAL A 485 20.12 -18.62 3.71
C VAL A 485 21.47 -18.33 3.07
N GLU A 486 21.57 -17.15 2.47
CA GLU A 486 22.81 -16.59 1.92
C GLU A 486 22.94 -15.11 2.27
N ASP A 487 24.13 -14.54 2.11
CA ASP A 487 24.35 -13.12 2.31
C ASP A 487 23.80 -12.32 1.13
N GLU A 488 23.22 -11.15 1.39
CA GLU A 488 22.68 -10.25 0.35
C GLU A 488 23.84 -9.64 -0.46
N ALA A 489 23.72 -9.69 -1.79
CA ALA A 489 24.83 -9.38 -2.71
C ALA A 489 25.42 -7.97 -2.56
N PHE A 490 24.62 -6.97 -2.17
CA PHE A 490 25.05 -5.58 -2.06
C PHE A 490 25.29 -5.12 -0.61
N ARG A 491 24.76 -5.85 0.38
CA ARG A 491 24.86 -5.54 1.81
C ARG A 491 25.11 -6.81 2.63
N PRO A 492 26.20 -7.56 2.34
CA PRO A 492 26.45 -8.86 2.94
C PRO A 492 26.60 -8.81 4.46
N ASP A 493 27.11 -7.71 5.02
CA ASP A 493 27.37 -7.58 6.46
C ASP A 493 26.07 -7.41 7.28
N SER A 494 25.02 -6.82 6.70
CA SER A 494 23.80 -6.44 7.43
C SER A 494 22.56 -7.23 7.04
N THR A 495 22.52 -7.80 5.84
CA THR A 495 21.32 -8.40 5.27
C THR A 495 21.58 -9.82 4.80
N ALA A 496 20.64 -10.71 5.08
CA ALA A 496 20.59 -12.07 4.59
C ALA A 496 19.37 -12.30 3.70
N VAL A 497 19.44 -13.31 2.84
CA VAL A 497 18.39 -13.71 1.92
C VAL A 497 18.00 -15.16 2.18
N PHE A 498 16.77 -15.39 2.63
CA PHE A 498 16.20 -16.72 2.79
C PHE A 498 15.49 -17.14 1.52
N SER A 499 15.59 -18.41 1.15
CA SER A 499 14.97 -19.00 -0.04
C SER A 499 13.92 -20.03 0.33
N PHE A 500 12.72 -19.89 -0.25
CA PHE A 500 11.58 -20.78 -0.01
C PHE A 500 11.05 -21.35 -1.32
N PRO A 501 10.79 -22.68 -1.41
CA PRO A 501 10.20 -23.30 -2.57
C PRO A 501 8.70 -23.05 -2.63
N ILE A 502 8.20 -22.55 -3.75
CA ILE A 502 6.77 -22.31 -3.97
C ILE A 502 6.31 -23.09 -5.20
N LYS A 503 5.13 -23.70 -5.07
CA LYS A 503 4.43 -24.41 -6.14
C LYS A 503 3.08 -23.77 -6.38
N SER A 504 2.82 -23.36 -7.62
CA SER A 504 1.50 -22.86 -8.01
C SER A 504 0.45 -24.00 -7.99
N PRO A 505 -0.82 -23.68 -7.71
CA PRO A 505 -1.91 -24.65 -7.86
C PRO A 505 -1.95 -25.23 -9.28
N ALA A 506 -2.39 -26.48 -9.41
CA ALA A 506 -2.60 -27.09 -10.71
C ALA A 506 -3.63 -26.24 -11.49
N LYS A 507 -3.32 -25.91 -12.75
CA LYS A 507 -4.15 -25.05 -13.63
C LYS A 507 -4.22 -23.56 -13.23
N ALA A 508 -3.40 -23.09 -12.31
CA ALA A 508 -3.23 -21.66 -12.11
C ALA A 508 -2.62 -21.02 -13.36
N ILE A 509 -3.04 -19.80 -13.66
CA ILE A 509 -2.49 -19.02 -14.77
C ILE A 509 -1.15 -18.43 -14.34
N THR A 510 -0.11 -18.68 -15.13
CA THR A 510 1.22 -18.10 -14.93
C THR A 510 1.46 -16.92 -15.88
N ARG A 511 2.54 -16.16 -15.64
CA ARG A 511 2.88 -14.96 -16.43
C ARG A 511 3.10 -15.24 -17.94
N ASP A 512 3.41 -16.48 -18.29
CA ASP A 512 3.67 -16.87 -19.69
C ASP A 512 2.45 -17.44 -20.40
N ASP A 513 1.35 -17.68 -19.67
CA ASP A 513 0.10 -18.24 -20.21
C ASP A 513 -0.79 -17.20 -20.89
N ARG A 514 -0.48 -15.89 -20.74
CA ARG A 514 -1.29 -14.80 -21.30
C ARG A 514 -0.43 -13.75 -21.98
N THR A 515 -1.00 -13.15 -23.01
CA THR A 515 -0.50 -11.92 -23.63
C THR A 515 -0.92 -10.69 -22.82
N ALA A 516 -0.26 -9.55 -23.05
CA ALA A 516 -0.65 -8.29 -22.41
C ALA A 516 -2.10 -7.89 -22.76
N LEU A 517 -2.58 -8.18 -23.98
CA LEU A 517 -3.97 -7.91 -24.35
C LEU A 517 -4.97 -8.80 -23.61
N GLU A 518 -4.68 -10.08 -23.43
CA GLU A 518 -5.55 -10.98 -22.66
C GLU A 518 -5.65 -10.57 -21.20
N GLU A 519 -4.55 -10.05 -20.60
CA GLU A 519 -4.58 -9.48 -19.27
C GLU A 519 -5.44 -8.20 -19.21
N LEU A 520 -5.33 -7.34 -20.21
CA LEU A 520 -6.13 -6.11 -20.33
C LEU A 520 -7.63 -6.40 -20.52
N GLU A 521 -7.98 -7.38 -21.36
CA GLU A 521 -9.39 -7.79 -21.54
C GLU A 521 -9.96 -8.36 -20.22
N ASN A 522 -9.20 -9.15 -19.49
CA ASN A 522 -9.62 -9.63 -18.18
C ASN A 522 -9.78 -8.48 -17.17
N TRP A 523 -8.85 -7.52 -17.17
CA TRP A 523 -8.95 -6.31 -16.36
C TRP A 523 -10.25 -5.54 -16.65
N LEU A 524 -10.61 -5.39 -17.93
CA LEU A 524 -11.80 -4.67 -18.36
C LEU A 524 -13.11 -5.35 -17.89
N ILE A 525 -13.13 -6.70 -17.88
CA ILE A 525 -14.25 -7.47 -17.34
C ILE A 525 -14.44 -7.16 -15.84
N TYR A 526 -13.36 -7.18 -15.06
CA TYR A 526 -13.42 -6.84 -13.63
C TYR A 526 -13.82 -5.38 -13.39
N GLN A 527 -13.31 -4.45 -14.20
CA GLN A 527 -13.69 -3.04 -14.14
C GLN A 527 -15.20 -2.83 -14.35
N ARG A 528 -15.78 -3.51 -15.34
CA ARG A 528 -17.18 -3.34 -15.71
C ARG A 528 -18.15 -4.04 -14.78
N HIS A 529 -17.80 -5.23 -14.30
CA HIS A 529 -18.76 -6.14 -13.68
C HIS A 529 -18.57 -6.32 -12.17
N PHE A 530 -17.37 -6.19 -11.65
CA PHE A 530 -17.10 -6.39 -10.22
C PHE A 530 -16.87 -5.09 -9.44
N CYS A 531 -16.07 -4.16 -9.97
CA CYS A 531 -15.57 -3.04 -9.17
C CYS A 531 -16.57 -1.88 -9.06
N ASN A 532 -16.86 -1.44 -7.82
CA ASN A 532 -17.42 -0.10 -7.57
C ASN A 532 -16.34 0.98 -7.67
N HIS A 533 -15.11 0.64 -7.30
CA HIS A 533 -13.90 1.43 -7.55
C HIS A 533 -13.24 1.00 -8.86
N LYS A 534 -12.07 0.39 -8.81
CA LYS A 534 -11.37 -0.11 -9.98
C LYS A 534 -10.44 -1.28 -9.65
N PRO A 535 -10.07 -2.10 -10.62
CA PRO A 535 -8.99 -3.06 -10.43
C PRO A 535 -7.64 -2.37 -10.63
N SER A 536 -6.67 -2.68 -9.76
CA SER A 536 -5.29 -2.26 -9.94
C SER A 536 -4.50 -3.37 -10.61
N VAL A 537 -3.75 -3.02 -11.64
CA VAL A 537 -2.90 -3.96 -12.38
C VAL A 537 -1.64 -3.28 -12.89
N THR A 538 -0.57 -4.05 -12.94
CA THR A 538 0.62 -3.74 -13.72
C THR A 538 0.70 -4.77 -14.84
N ILE A 539 0.59 -4.31 -16.08
CA ILE A 539 0.68 -5.14 -17.28
C ILE A 539 2.14 -5.26 -17.69
N ASN A 540 2.63 -6.49 -17.81
CA ASN A 540 3.95 -6.76 -18.34
C ASN A 540 3.86 -6.88 -19.87
N VAL A 541 4.53 -5.98 -20.58
CA VAL A 541 4.43 -5.84 -22.04
C VAL A 541 5.71 -6.32 -22.70
N ARG A 542 5.62 -7.34 -23.58
CA ARG A 542 6.76 -7.78 -24.38
C ARG A 542 7.08 -6.77 -25.48
N ASP A 543 8.32 -6.76 -25.95
CA ASP A 543 8.79 -5.74 -26.91
C ASP A 543 7.90 -5.60 -28.16
N HIS A 544 7.36 -6.69 -28.66
CA HIS A 544 6.49 -6.70 -29.85
C HIS A 544 5.03 -6.30 -29.56
N GLU A 545 4.60 -6.28 -28.30
CA GLU A 545 3.20 -5.99 -27.90
C GLU A 545 2.92 -4.49 -27.72
N TRP A 546 3.93 -3.64 -27.54
CA TRP A 546 3.75 -2.24 -27.16
C TRP A 546 2.82 -1.42 -28.07
N LEU A 547 2.86 -1.66 -29.39
CA LEU A 547 2.01 -0.92 -30.34
C LEU A 547 0.55 -1.35 -30.21
N GLU A 548 0.31 -2.64 -30.07
CA GLU A 548 -1.03 -3.23 -29.96
C GLU A 548 -1.68 -2.85 -28.61
N VAL A 549 -0.89 -2.91 -27.53
CA VAL A 549 -1.30 -2.45 -26.20
C VAL A 549 -1.64 -0.98 -26.22
N GLY A 550 -0.82 -0.12 -26.85
CA GLY A 550 -1.09 1.31 -26.99
C GLY A 550 -2.38 1.60 -27.75
N ALA A 551 -2.63 0.87 -28.83
CA ALA A 551 -3.87 0.98 -29.61
C ALA A 551 -5.10 0.56 -28.78
N TRP A 552 -4.98 -0.52 -28.02
CA TRP A 552 -6.03 -0.99 -27.11
C TRP A 552 -6.33 0.05 -26.02
N VAL A 553 -5.30 0.59 -25.37
CA VAL A 553 -5.42 1.62 -24.33
C VAL A 553 -6.14 2.85 -24.88
N TYR A 554 -5.77 3.31 -26.07
CA TYR A 554 -6.42 4.47 -26.69
C TYR A 554 -7.89 4.17 -27.08
N LYS A 555 -8.17 2.96 -27.56
CA LYS A 555 -9.54 2.54 -27.89
C LYS A 555 -10.48 2.56 -26.68
N TYR A 556 -10.02 2.01 -25.55
CA TYR A 556 -10.82 1.90 -24.33
C TYR A 556 -10.53 3.02 -23.30
N PHE A 557 -9.90 4.12 -23.74
CA PHE A 557 -9.42 5.17 -22.85
C PHE A 557 -10.51 5.69 -21.91
N ASP A 558 -11.74 5.84 -22.37
CA ASP A 558 -12.86 6.37 -21.59
C ASP A 558 -13.32 5.43 -20.45
N GLU A 559 -12.91 4.16 -20.48
CA GLU A 559 -13.21 3.18 -19.45
C GLU A 559 -12.02 2.88 -18.53
N ILE A 560 -10.81 3.22 -18.99
CA ILE A 560 -9.58 2.99 -18.24
C ILE A 560 -9.45 4.06 -17.14
N SER A 561 -9.71 3.67 -15.89
CA SER A 561 -9.56 4.57 -14.74
C SER A 561 -8.11 4.65 -14.23
N GLY A 562 -7.30 3.62 -14.43
CA GLY A 562 -5.87 3.63 -14.10
C GLY A 562 -5.22 2.27 -14.36
N ILE A 563 -4.11 2.30 -15.07
CA ILE A 563 -3.28 1.11 -15.39
C ILE A 563 -1.81 1.51 -15.38
N SER A 564 -0.96 0.60 -14.95
CA SER A 564 0.49 0.70 -15.03
C SER A 564 1.05 -0.34 -16.00
N PHE A 565 2.14 0.01 -16.65
CA PHE A 565 2.82 -0.87 -17.62
C PHE A 565 4.29 -1.01 -17.27
N LEU A 566 4.83 -2.22 -17.41
CA LEU A 566 6.26 -2.48 -17.28
C LEU A 566 6.73 -3.30 -18.48
N PRO A 567 7.98 -3.10 -18.96
CA PRO A 567 8.57 -4.03 -19.91
C PRO A 567 8.60 -5.43 -19.32
N HIS A 568 8.18 -6.43 -20.09
CA HIS A 568 8.41 -7.83 -19.71
C HIS A 568 9.92 -8.08 -19.74
N SER A 569 10.46 -8.55 -18.63
CA SER A 569 11.89 -8.82 -18.51
C SER A 569 12.10 -10.28 -18.16
N ASP A 570 12.88 -10.95 -19.01
CA ASP A 570 13.38 -12.29 -18.75
C ASP A 570 14.69 -12.26 -17.94
N HIS A 571 15.19 -11.05 -17.63
CA HIS A 571 16.42 -10.89 -16.87
C HIS A 571 16.17 -11.04 -15.38
N THR A 572 16.70 -12.09 -14.80
CA THR A 572 16.80 -12.24 -13.36
C THR A 572 18.03 -11.48 -12.86
N TYR A 573 17.80 -10.44 -12.05
CA TYR A 573 18.91 -9.83 -11.31
C TYR A 573 19.27 -10.71 -10.09
N VAL A 574 20.48 -10.52 -9.59
CA VAL A 574 21.01 -11.32 -8.48
C VAL A 574 20.04 -11.30 -7.29
N GLN A 575 19.67 -12.49 -6.79
CA GLN A 575 18.72 -12.65 -5.67
C GLN A 575 17.36 -11.99 -5.92
N ALA A 576 16.80 -12.17 -7.12
CA ALA A 576 15.46 -11.67 -7.45
C ALA A 576 14.43 -12.19 -6.44
N PRO A 577 13.37 -11.40 -6.11
CA PRO A 577 12.32 -11.82 -5.17
C PRO A 577 11.58 -13.09 -5.63
N TYR A 578 11.52 -13.31 -6.93
CA TYR A 578 10.94 -14.48 -7.57
C TYR A 578 11.91 -14.99 -8.62
N THR A 579 12.23 -16.28 -8.58
CA THR A 579 13.09 -16.93 -9.54
C THR A 579 12.42 -18.21 -10.00
N GLU A 580 12.14 -18.33 -11.30
CA GLU A 580 11.64 -19.56 -11.88
C GLU A 580 12.62 -20.70 -11.65
N CYS A 581 12.11 -21.89 -11.38
CA CYS A 581 12.92 -23.08 -11.21
C CYS A 581 12.24 -24.32 -11.82
N THR A 582 13.02 -25.32 -12.10
CA THR A 582 12.53 -26.63 -12.54
C THR A 582 11.83 -27.35 -11.39
N LYS A 583 11.00 -28.35 -11.75
CA LYS A 583 10.38 -29.22 -10.73
C LYS A 583 11.44 -29.94 -9.86
N GLU A 584 12.58 -30.29 -10.43
CA GLU A 584 13.66 -30.95 -9.72
C GLU A 584 14.32 -30.01 -8.70
N GLU A 585 14.65 -28.79 -9.10
CA GLU A 585 15.21 -27.76 -8.20
C GLU A 585 14.23 -27.42 -7.08
N TYR A 586 12.92 -27.32 -7.39
CA TYR A 586 11.88 -27.15 -6.38
C TYR A 586 11.88 -28.30 -5.37
N LEU A 587 11.90 -29.56 -5.84
CA LEU A 587 11.90 -30.73 -4.96
C LEU A 587 13.16 -30.81 -4.09
N ASN A 588 14.33 -30.48 -4.65
CA ASN A 588 15.57 -30.45 -3.90
C ASN A 588 15.51 -29.41 -2.77
N LEU A 589 15.08 -28.18 -3.09
CA LEU A 589 14.92 -27.13 -2.07
C LEU A 589 13.83 -27.48 -1.04
N LEU A 590 12.76 -28.15 -1.47
CA LEU A 590 11.69 -28.60 -0.56
C LEU A 590 12.20 -29.61 0.47
N VAL A 591 13.08 -30.52 0.07
CA VAL A 591 13.72 -31.51 0.98
C VAL A 591 14.69 -30.82 1.95
N GLU A 592 15.42 -29.80 1.48
CA GLU A 592 16.30 -28.99 2.31
C GLU A 592 15.56 -28.06 3.28
N THR A 593 14.31 -27.69 2.99
CA THR A 593 13.52 -26.79 3.82
C THR A 593 12.80 -27.58 4.92
N PRO A 594 12.89 -27.17 6.19
CA PRO A 594 12.13 -27.81 7.26
C PRO A 594 10.62 -27.86 6.94
N SER A 595 9.98 -29.01 7.11
CA SER A 595 8.55 -29.17 6.87
C SER A 595 7.67 -28.42 7.90
N SER A 596 8.23 -28.16 9.08
CA SER A 596 7.65 -27.36 10.15
C SER A 596 8.74 -26.88 11.10
N ILE A 597 8.51 -25.75 11.75
CA ILE A 597 9.38 -25.21 12.80
C ILE A 597 8.56 -25.10 14.06
N ASP A 598 9.14 -25.52 15.20
CA ASP A 598 8.53 -25.27 16.50
C ASP A 598 8.82 -23.83 16.95
N TRP A 599 7.88 -22.95 16.69
CA TRP A 599 7.97 -21.53 17.04
C TRP A 599 7.83 -21.28 18.55
N THR A 600 7.46 -22.30 19.34
CA THR A 600 7.45 -22.17 20.81
C THR A 600 8.86 -22.06 21.40
N GLU A 601 9.88 -22.46 20.65
CA GLU A 601 11.28 -22.29 21.03
C GLU A 601 11.83 -20.90 20.72
N PHE A 602 11.16 -20.12 19.84
CA PHE A 602 11.61 -18.78 19.48
C PHE A 602 11.42 -17.82 20.64
N ARG A 603 12.50 -17.16 21.05
CA ARG A 603 12.50 -16.12 22.08
C ARG A 603 13.27 -14.89 21.60
N GLU A 604 12.79 -13.74 22.00
CA GLU A 604 13.43 -12.47 21.75
C GLU A 604 13.67 -11.75 23.10
N GLU A 605 14.87 -11.28 23.34
CA GLU A 605 15.16 -10.47 24.53
C GLU A 605 14.55 -9.07 24.46
N THR A 606 14.35 -8.61 23.23
CA THR A 606 13.82 -7.27 22.95
C THR A 606 12.93 -7.28 21.72
N ASP A 607 12.00 -6.32 21.65
CA ASP A 607 11.13 -6.13 20.47
C ASP A 607 11.93 -5.72 19.23
N ASN A 608 12.08 -6.64 18.26
CA ASN A 608 12.72 -6.42 16.97
C ASN A 608 11.72 -6.46 15.80
N THR A 609 10.41 -6.33 16.07
CA THR A 609 9.35 -6.47 15.06
C THR A 609 9.45 -5.51 13.87
N GLU A 610 10.22 -4.43 13.97
CA GLU A 610 10.46 -3.49 12.85
C GLU A 610 11.65 -3.84 11.95
N GLY A 611 12.67 -4.49 12.47
CA GLY A 611 13.85 -4.87 11.67
C GLY A 611 13.49 -5.72 10.47
N SER A 612 12.40 -6.48 10.55
CA SER A 612 11.89 -7.32 9.47
C SER A 612 10.93 -6.61 8.50
N GLN A 613 10.40 -5.44 8.84
CA GLN A 613 9.40 -4.73 8.02
C GLN A 613 10.01 -3.93 6.86
N THR A 614 11.28 -3.59 6.92
CA THR A 614 11.96 -2.77 5.90
C THR A 614 12.21 -3.51 4.57
N LEU A 615 11.98 -4.81 4.50
CA LEU A 615 12.51 -5.65 3.42
C LEU A 615 11.48 -6.31 2.49
N ALA A 616 10.20 -6.00 2.56
CA ALA A 616 9.18 -6.83 1.92
C ALA A 616 8.26 -6.20 0.88
N CYS A 617 8.69 -5.20 0.16
CA CYS A 617 7.95 -4.74 -1.03
C CYS A 617 8.94 -4.39 -2.15
N THR A 618 9.29 -5.35 -2.93
CA THR A 618 9.68 -5.22 -4.33
C THR A 618 8.78 -6.10 -5.15
#